data_1446d823f18fc76917129c4ce6561a8b
#
_entry.id   1446d823f18fc76917129c4ce6561a8b
#
_cell.length_a   1.000
_cell.length_b   1.000
_cell.length_c   1.000
_cell.angle_alpha   90.00
_cell.angle_beta   90.00
_cell.angle_gamma   90.00
#
_symmetry.space_group_name_H-M   'P 1'
#
loop_
_entity.id
_entity.type
_entity.pdbx_description
1 polymer ?
#
loop_
_entity_poly.entity_id
_entity_poly.type
_entity_poly.pdbx_seq_one_letter_code
_entity_poly.pdbx_strand_id
1 'polypeptide(L)'
;LFIPEMKAGTAYKYEIKFKGGNIAVKTDPYCRQCDAGQGFASVVYADIPFAWEDGAWQKAEENRDIEKEPVAIYEISPETCRQIKEPEQFAAQIAKLGYTHIELQAVAQYDSRRRNLRETAGYFAPADIFGTPDDLKRLVNAMHKENIGVIADWNAAFMGNLPSGLTWFDGTNLYESSAFCLTPDADVAVSS
;
A
#
# COMPACT_ATOMS: atom_id res chain seq x y z
N LEU A 1 3.40 19.86 12.33
CA LEU A 1 3.66 19.68 13.75
C LEU A 1 5.10 19.16 13.93
N PHE A 2 5.92 19.85 14.71
CA PHE A 2 7.25 19.36 15.08
C PHE A 2 7.19 18.75 16.49
N ILE A 3 7.64 17.50 16.62
CA ILE A 3 7.73 16.80 17.89
C ILE A 3 9.20 16.48 18.13
N PRO A 4 9.84 17.12 19.14
CA PRO A 4 11.23 16.86 19.47
C PRO A 4 11.46 15.40 19.86
N GLU A 5 12.64 14.87 19.55
CA GLU A 5 13.12 13.56 19.96
C GLU A 5 12.29 12.34 19.49
N MET A 6 11.33 12.54 18.57
CA MET A 6 10.60 11.42 17.98
C MET A 6 11.55 10.59 17.09
N LYS A 7 11.69 9.31 17.43
CA LYS A 7 12.60 8.40 16.73
C LYS A 7 11.88 7.55 15.70
N ALA A 8 12.60 7.11 14.68
CA ALA A 8 12.10 6.09 13.76
C ALA A 8 11.62 4.84 14.52
N GLY A 9 10.54 4.24 14.05
CA GLY A 9 9.88 3.12 14.71
C GLY A 9 8.89 3.53 15.81
N THR A 10 8.80 4.81 16.18
CA THR A 10 7.80 5.26 17.15
C THR A 10 6.41 5.20 16.56
N ALA A 11 5.50 4.48 17.21
CA ALA A 11 4.09 4.45 16.84
C ALA A 11 3.36 5.69 17.36
N TYR A 12 2.47 6.26 16.55
CA TYR A 12 1.69 7.44 16.91
C TYR A 12 0.32 7.42 16.25
N LYS A 13 -0.60 8.21 16.78
CA LYS A 13 -1.90 8.54 16.18
C LYS A 13 -2.21 10.01 16.44
N TYR A 14 -3.12 10.55 15.65
CA TYR A 14 -3.67 11.88 15.89
C TYR A 14 -4.90 11.78 16.78
N GLU A 15 -4.93 12.56 17.86
CA GLU A 15 -6.14 12.85 18.59
C GLU A 15 -6.79 14.09 17.98
N ILE A 16 -7.98 13.92 17.43
CA ILE A 16 -8.70 14.99 16.73
C ILE A 16 -9.96 15.31 17.52
N LYS A 17 -10.07 16.57 17.94
CA LYS A 17 -11.27 17.10 18.61
C LYS A 17 -12.21 17.70 17.58
N PHE A 18 -13.36 17.09 17.40
CA PHE A 18 -14.38 17.53 16.47
C PHE A 18 -15.13 18.79 16.98
N LYS A 19 -15.76 19.51 16.07
CA LYS A 19 -16.53 20.74 16.39
C LYS A 19 -17.59 20.49 17.47
N GLY A 20 -18.17 19.29 17.56
CA GLY A 20 -19.14 18.90 18.58
C GLY A 20 -18.54 18.51 19.93
N GLY A 21 -17.21 18.58 20.11
CA GLY A 21 -16.51 18.23 21.34
C GLY A 21 -16.11 16.75 21.44
N ASN A 22 -16.60 15.89 20.59
CA ASN A 22 -16.18 14.49 20.51
C ASN A 22 -14.72 14.41 20.09
N ILE A 23 -14.02 13.37 20.57
CA ILE A 23 -12.62 13.11 20.26
C ILE A 23 -12.55 11.79 19.48
N ALA A 24 -11.78 11.77 18.40
CA ALA A 24 -11.42 10.57 17.69
C ALA A 24 -9.89 10.41 17.61
N VAL A 25 -9.45 9.17 17.65
CA VAL A 25 -8.03 8.80 17.50
C VAL A 25 -7.86 8.22 16.10
N LYS A 26 -7.09 8.91 15.26
CA LYS A 26 -6.96 8.64 13.82
C LYS A 26 -5.53 8.31 13.43
N THR A 27 -5.39 7.44 12.43
CA THR A 27 -4.13 7.18 11.73
C THR A 27 -3.76 8.42 10.90
N ASP A 28 -2.47 8.70 10.78
CA ASP A 28 -1.98 9.76 9.90
C ASP A 28 -2.25 9.40 8.44
N PRO A 29 -3.00 10.23 7.69
CA PRO A 29 -3.32 9.95 6.28
C PRO A 29 -2.08 9.86 5.38
N TYR A 30 -0.99 10.49 5.77
CA TYR A 30 0.26 10.54 5.01
C TYR A 30 1.36 9.65 5.58
N CYS A 31 1.04 8.79 6.54
CA CYS A 31 2.04 7.86 7.07
C CYS A 31 2.56 6.94 5.97
N ARG A 32 3.86 6.67 6.01
CA ARG A 32 4.54 5.75 5.09
C ARG A 32 4.72 4.34 5.66
N GLN A 33 4.34 4.16 6.92
CA GLN A 33 4.33 2.86 7.57
C GLN A 33 3.21 2.82 8.62
N CYS A 34 2.47 1.71 8.66
CA CYS A 34 1.44 1.44 9.66
C CYS A 34 1.76 0.15 10.42
N ASP A 35 1.29 0.10 11.67
CA ASP A 35 1.29 -1.11 12.49
C ASP A 35 -0.15 -1.62 12.64
N ALA A 36 -0.50 -2.66 11.90
CA ALA A 36 -1.82 -3.28 11.95
C ALA A 36 -2.10 -3.93 13.32
N GLY A 37 -1.06 -4.42 14.00
CA GLY A 37 -1.16 -5.01 15.35
C GLY A 37 -1.57 -3.99 16.41
N GLN A 38 -1.21 -2.72 16.24
CA GLN A 38 -1.57 -1.63 17.13
C GLN A 38 -2.77 -0.80 16.62
N GLY A 39 -3.71 -1.44 15.93
CA GLY A 39 -4.93 -0.80 15.44
C GLY A 39 -4.64 0.28 14.40
N PHE A 40 -3.74 -0.01 13.47
CA PHE A 40 -3.30 0.88 12.39
C PHE A 40 -2.67 2.17 12.89
N ALA A 41 -1.85 2.09 13.95
CA ALA A 41 -1.03 3.21 14.34
C ALA A 41 -0.03 3.55 13.22
N SER A 42 0.14 4.84 12.98
CA SER A 42 1.20 5.33 12.10
C SER A 42 2.55 5.10 12.77
N VAL A 43 3.55 4.76 11.99
CA VAL A 43 4.92 4.55 12.47
C VAL A 43 5.83 5.57 11.84
N VAL A 44 6.67 6.20 12.67
CA VAL A 44 7.69 7.13 12.16
C VAL A 44 8.68 6.35 11.31
N TYR A 45 8.64 6.57 10.02
CA TYR A 45 9.53 5.94 9.06
C TYR A 45 10.76 6.83 8.84
N ALA A 46 11.94 6.25 8.99
CA ALA A 46 13.19 6.94 8.65
C ALA A 46 13.34 6.99 7.14
N ASP A 47 13.38 8.19 6.58
CA ASP A 47 13.54 8.40 5.15
C ASP A 47 15.02 8.24 4.76
N ILE A 48 15.52 7.02 4.83
CA ILE A 48 16.85 6.67 4.38
C ILE A 48 16.77 6.41 2.87
N PRO A 49 17.63 7.05 2.05
CA PRO A 49 17.64 6.78 0.62
C PRO A 49 17.87 5.29 0.35
N PHE A 50 16.97 4.69 -0.41
CA PHE A 50 17.12 3.31 -0.87
C PHE A 50 18.07 3.27 -2.06
N ALA A 51 19.02 2.35 -2.04
CA ALA A 51 19.97 2.16 -3.14
C ALA A 51 19.31 1.30 -4.25
N TRP A 52 18.69 1.97 -5.21
CA TRP A 52 18.13 1.31 -6.39
C TRP A 52 19.25 0.83 -7.33
N GLU A 53 19.12 -0.38 -7.84
CA GLU A 53 20.02 -1.01 -8.80
C GLU A 53 19.34 -1.29 -10.15
N ASP A 54 18.25 -0.58 -10.44
CA ASP A 54 17.35 -0.79 -11.57
C ASP A 54 17.56 0.20 -12.73
N GLY A 55 18.65 0.93 -12.75
CA GLY A 55 18.91 1.95 -13.78
C GLY A 55 18.92 1.42 -15.21
N ALA A 56 19.30 0.15 -15.42
CA ALA A 56 19.23 -0.48 -16.72
C ALA A 56 17.77 -0.72 -17.17
N TRP A 57 16.92 -1.15 -16.24
CA TRP A 57 15.49 -1.35 -16.48
C TRP A 57 14.80 -0.01 -16.78
N GLN A 58 15.04 1.03 -15.97
CA GLN A 58 14.45 2.37 -16.20
C GLN A 58 14.81 2.90 -17.59
N LYS A 59 16.07 2.76 -18.01
CA LYS A 59 16.50 3.18 -19.34
C LYS A 59 15.84 2.37 -20.46
N ALA A 60 15.58 1.09 -20.25
CA ALA A 60 14.86 0.25 -21.21
C ALA A 60 13.40 0.68 -21.32
N GLU A 61 12.75 0.99 -20.18
CA GLU A 61 11.35 1.46 -20.13
C GLU A 61 11.14 2.80 -20.88
N GLU A 62 12.09 3.73 -20.81
CA GLU A 62 12.00 5.00 -21.56
C GLU A 62 11.83 4.81 -23.06
N ASN A 63 12.28 3.68 -23.59
CA ASN A 63 12.26 3.37 -25.03
C ASN A 63 11.24 2.27 -25.38
N ARG A 64 10.53 1.74 -24.40
CA ARG A 64 9.56 0.66 -24.60
C ARG A 64 8.28 1.19 -25.26
N ASP A 65 7.84 0.48 -26.29
CA ASP A 65 6.55 0.70 -26.92
C ASP A 65 5.55 -0.38 -26.43
N ILE A 66 4.89 -0.09 -25.31
CA ILE A 66 3.99 -1.03 -24.64
C ILE A 66 2.83 -1.50 -25.54
N GLU A 67 2.46 -0.72 -26.56
CA GLU A 67 1.40 -1.10 -27.49
C GLU A 67 1.83 -2.19 -28.48
N LYS A 68 3.14 -2.37 -28.68
CA LYS A 68 3.71 -3.33 -29.62
C LYS A 68 4.34 -4.55 -28.99
N GLU A 69 4.59 -4.50 -27.70
CA GLU A 69 5.22 -5.61 -26.99
C GLU A 69 4.18 -6.54 -26.35
N PRO A 70 4.39 -7.85 -26.38
CA PRO A 70 3.51 -8.77 -25.68
C PRO A 70 3.66 -8.59 -24.17
N VAL A 71 2.54 -8.50 -23.45
CA VAL A 71 2.49 -8.36 -22.00
C VAL A 71 1.92 -9.65 -21.40
N ALA A 72 2.64 -10.23 -20.45
CA ALA A 72 2.21 -11.37 -19.65
C ALA A 72 2.33 -10.99 -18.17
N ILE A 73 1.22 -10.92 -17.47
CA ILE A 73 1.13 -10.48 -16.07
C ILE A 73 0.94 -11.68 -15.15
N TYR A 74 1.75 -11.77 -14.11
CA TYR A 74 1.57 -12.72 -13.01
C TYR A 74 0.96 -12.00 -11.80
N GLU A 75 -0.30 -12.27 -11.54
CA GLU A 75 -1.02 -11.69 -10.42
C GLU A 75 -0.63 -12.39 -9.11
N ILE A 76 -0.27 -11.60 -8.09
CA ILE A 76 0.20 -12.09 -6.80
C ILE A 76 -0.78 -11.70 -5.71
N SER A 77 -1.38 -12.73 -5.10
CA SER A 77 -2.26 -12.52 -3.95
C SER A 77 -1.46 -12.11 -2.70
N PRO A 78 -2.10 -11.43 -1.73
CA PRO A 78 -1.47 -11.08 -0.46
C PRO A 78 -0.88 -12.29 0.29
N GLU A 79 -1.53 -13.45 0.21
CA GLU A 79 -1.06 -14.68 0.83
C GLU A 79 0.25 -15.15 0.20
N THR A 80 0.37 -15.04 -1.11
CA THR A 80 1.61 -15.36 -1.85
C THR A 80 2.71 -14.37 -1.49
N CYS A 81 2.40 -13.08 -1.41
CA CYS A 81 3.36 -12.05 -1.00
C CYS A 81 4.02 -12.35 0.34
N ARG A 82 3.25 -12.81 1.33
CA ARG A 82 3.79 -13.21 2.65
C ARG A 82 4.81 -14.34 2.58
N GLN A 83 4.76 -15.17 1.54
CA GLN A 83 5.63 -16.32 1.38
C GLN A 83 6.94 -15.98 0.67
N ILE A 84 7.01 -14.80 0.04
CA ILE A 84 8.22 -14.34 -0.64
C ILE A 84 9.26 -13.95 0.42
N LYS A 85 10.23 -14.83 0.68
CA LYS A 85 11.33 -14.59 1.62
C LYS A 85 12.59 -14.08 0.93
N GLU A 86 12.78 -14.54 -0.31
CA GLU A 86 13.95 -14.24 -1.14
C GLU A 86 13.47 -13.60 -2.45
N PRO A 87 13.33 -12.27 -2.49
CA PRO A 87 12.81 -11.56 -3.65
C PRO A 87 13.57 -11.84 -4.95
N GLU A 88 14.90 -12.00 -4.87
CA GLU A 88 15.76 -12.27 -6.02
C GLU A 88 15.48 -13.66 -6.64
N GLN A 89 15.31 -14.67 -5.79
CA GLN A 89 14.96 -16.02 -6.27
C GLN A 89 13.56 -16.06 -6.87
N PHE A 90 12.63 -15.33 -6.26
CA PHE A 90 11.27 -15.23 -6.77
C PHE A 90 11.26 -14.52 -8.13
N ALA A 91 11.96 -13.39 -8.28
CA ALA A 91 12.09 -12.67 -9.55
C ALA A 91 12.65 -13.55 -10.65
N ALA A 92 13.75 -14.28 -10.38
CA ALA A 92 14.33 -15.22 -11.34
C ALA A 92 13.38 -16.35 -11.76
N GLN A 93 12.52 -16.82 -10.85
CA GLN A 93 11.48 -17.82 -11.17
C GLN A 93 10.42 -17.24 -12.11
N ILE A 94 9.94 -16.04 -11.84
CA ILE A 94 8.93 -15.34 -12.66
C ILE A 94 9.50 -15.08 -14.07
N ALA A 95 10.74 -14.60 -14.17
CA ALA A 95 11.42 -14.40 -15.44
C ALA A 95 11.54 -15.71 -16.24
N LYS A 96 11.92 -16.80 -15.59
CA LYS A 96 12.03 -18.14 -16.23
C LYS A 96 10.70 -18.65 -16.76
N LEU A 97 9.59 -18.26 -16.15
CA LEU A 97 8.24 -18.62 -16.60
C LEU A 97 7.78 -17.78 -17.80
N GLY A 98 8.52 -16.74 -18.15
CA GLY A 98 8.24 -15.88 -19.30
C GLY A 98 7.24 -14.73 -19.04
N TYR A 99 6.96 -14.43 -17.79
CA TYR A 99 6.17 -13.26 -17.41
C TYR A 99 6.98 -11.97 -17.60
N THR A 100 6.30 -10.92 -18.03
CA THR A 100 6.89 -9.58 -18.22
C THR A 100 6.60 -8.65 -17.05
N HIS A 101 5.52 -8.90 -16.32
CA HIS A 101 5.09 -8.10 -15.17
C HIS A 101 4.59 -9.00 -14.05
N ILE A 102 4.67 -8.47 -12.84
CA ILE A 102 3.88 -8.93 -11.71
C ILE A 102 2.83 -7.87 -11.37
N GLU A 103 1.68 -8.30 -10.87
CA GLU A 103 0.66 -7.43 -10.28
C GLU A 103 0.53 -7.75 -8.79
N LEU A 104 0.79 -6.74 -7.96
CA LEU A 104 0.68 -6.84 -6.51
C LEU A 104 -0.70 -6.36 -6.08
N GLN A 105 -1.54 -7.29 -5.63
CA GLN A 105 -2.85 -6.95 -5.09
C GLN A 105 -2.73 -6.24 -3.73
N ALA A 106 -3.60 -5.23 -3.52
CA ALA A 106 -3.76 -4.55 -2.24
C ALA A 106 -2.44 -4.01 -1.65
N VAL A 107 -1.71 -3.20 -2.42
CA VAL A 107 -0.42 -2.64 -2.00
C VAL A 107 -0.55 -1.69 -0.82
N ALA A 108 -1.63 -0.88 -0.76
CA ALA A 108 -1.88 0.01 0.36
C ALA A 108 -2.31 -0.75 1.62
N GLN A 109 -1.95 -0.23 2.80
CA GLN A 109 -2.30 -0.86 4.08
C GLN A 109 -3.81 -1.04 4.23
N TYR A 110 -4.22 -2.26 4.52
CA TYR A 110 -5.61 -2.67 4.77
C TYR A 110 -5.70 -3.53 6.04
N ASP A 111 -6.93 -3.79 6.53
CA ASP A 111 -7.12 -4.73 7.64
C ASP A 111 -7.10 -6.18 7.15
N SER A 112 -5.93 -6.81 7.21
CA SER A 112 -5.72 -8.19 6.78
C SER A 112 -6.52 -9.24 7.59
N ARG A 113 -7.09 -8.86 8.73
CA ARG A 113 -8.00 -9.71 9.52
C ARG A 113 -9.40 -9.77 8.92
N ARG A 114 -9.76 -8.74 8.15
CA ARG A 114 -10.98 -8.71 7.34
C ARG A 114 -10.63 -9.20 5.94
N ARG A 115 -11.38 -10.12 5.42
CA ARG A 115 -11.14 -10.66 4.07
C ARG A 115 -11.44 -9.65 2.94
N ASN A 116 -11.88 -8.46 3.28
CA ASN A 116 -12.15 -7.40 2.32
C ASN A 116 -10.89 -6.57 2.03
N LEU A 117 -10.17 -6.90 0.97
CA LEU A 117 -8.98 -6.20 0.50
C LEU A 117 -9.25 -4.78 -0.01
N ARG A 118 -10.52 -4.36 -0.06
CA ARG A 118 -10.92 -3.04 -0.57
C ARG A 118 -10.90 -1.96 0.49
N GLU A 119 -10.86 -2.33 1.78
CA GLU A 119 -10.87 -1.38 2.89
C GLU A 119 -9.45 -0.86 3.20
N THR A 120 -9.05 0.25 2.59
CA THR A 120 -7.75 0.87 2.83
C THR A 120 -7.72 1.56 4.19
N ALA A 121 -6.71 1.25 4.99
CA ALA A 121 -6.44 1.86 6.29
C ALA A 121 -5.37 2.95 6.25
N GLY A 122 -4.47 2.88 5.26
CA GLY A 122 -3.40 3.87 5.05
C GLY A 122 -2.99 3.88 3.58
N TYR A 123 -3.25 4.99 2.89
CA TYR A 123 -3.07 5.08 1.44
C TYR A 123 -1.61 5.08 0.98
N PHE A 124 -0.69 5.61 1.79
CA PHE A 124 0.71 5.77 1.43
C PHE A 124 1.64 4.82 2.18
N ALA A 125 1.06 3.99 3.07
CA ALA A 125 1.79 2.93 3.74
C ALA A 125 1.60 1.62 2.97
N PRO A 126 2.66 0.89 2.62
CA PRO A 126 2.52 -0.44 2.08
C PRO A 126 1.87 -1.36 3.12
N ALA A 127 1.11 -2.35 2.64
CA ALA A 127 0.49 -3.33 3.50
C ALA A 127 1.54 -4.12 4.29
N ASP A 128 1.24 -4.42 5.53
CA ASP A 128 2.12 -5.14 6.48
C ASP A 128 2.56 -6.53 5.99
N ILE A 129 1.84 -7.08 5.01
CA ILE A 129 2.20 -8.34 4.33
C ILE A 129 3.54 -8.27 3.59
N PHE A 130 3.93 -7.07 3.12
CA PHE A 130 5.21 -6.85 2.45
C PHE A 130 6.37 -6.62 3.43
N GLY A 131 6.09 -6.53 4.73
CA GLY A 131 7.06 -6.14 5.74
C GLY A 131 7.17 -4.61 5.89
N THR A 132 8.40 -4.11 5.87
CA THR A 132 8.67 -2.66 5.90
C THR A 132 8.54 -2.05 4.50
N PRO A 133 8.44 -0.71 4.38
CA PRO A 133 8.53 -0.05 3.08
C PRO A 133 9.79 -0.41 2.28
N ASP A 134 10.91 -0.66 2.96
CA ASP A 134 12.15 -1.06 2.29
C ASP A 134 12.12 -2.52 1.81
N ASP A 135 11.34 -3.39 2.45
CA ASP A 135 11.11 -4.76 1.96
C ASP A 135 10.35 -4.74 0.64
N LEU A 136 9.32 -3.89 0.52
CA LEU A 136 8.62 -3.70 -0.76
C LEU A 136 9.54 -3.13 -1.83
N LYS A 137 10.39 -2.14 -1.50
CA LYS A 137 11.37 -1.59 -2.44
C LYS A 137 12.35 -2.67 -2.91
N ARG A 138 12.80 -3.57 -2.00
CA ARG A 138 13.67 -4.69 -2.38
C ARG A 138 12.99 -5.65 -3.34
N LEU A 139 11.71 -5.95 -3.14
CA LEU A 139 10.95 -6.77 -4.07
C LEU A 139 10.89 -6.13 -5.46
N VAL A 140 10.54 -4.84 -5.53
CA VAL A 140 10.48 -4.10 -6.79
C VAL A 140 11.85 -4.08 -7.48
N ASN A 141 12.91 -3.78 -6.74
CA ASN A 141 14.27 -3.74 -7.26
C ASN A 141 14.72 -5.11 -7.82
N ALA A 142 14.37 -6.19 -7.14
CA ALA A 142 14.66 -7.55 -7.61
C ALA A 142 13.91 -7.87 -8.93
N MET A 143 12.65 -7.46 -9.06
CA MET A 143 11.88 -7.64 -10.29
C MET A 143 12.50 -6.86 -11.45
N HIS A 144 12.82 -5.59 -11.24
CA HIS A 144 13.44 -4.75 -12.26
C HIS A 144 14.79 -5.29 -12.74
N LYS A 145 15.59 -5.88 -11.85
CA LYS A 145 16.86 -6.54 -12.21
C LYS A 145 16.68 -7.73 -13.17
N GLU A 146 15.57 -8.42 -13.07
CA GLU A 146 15.18 -9.51 -13.98
C GLU A 146 14.33 -9.02 -15.18
N ASN A 147 14.27 -7.71 -15.41
CA ASN A 147 13.48 -7.05 -16.46
C ASN A 147 11.98 -7.32 -16.38
N ILE A 148 11.46 -7.39 -15.16
CA ILE A 148 10.03 -7.59 -14.87
C ILE A 148 9.48 -6.29 -14.30
N GLY A 149 8.40 -5.75 -14.90
CA GLY A 149 7.67 -4.61 -14.40
C GLY A 149 6.81 -4.98 -13.17
N VAL A 150 6.50 -4.00 -12.35
CA VAL A 150 5.64 -4.17 -11.16
C VAL A 150 4.42 -3.27 -11.28
N ILE A 151 3.25 -3.87 -11.30
CA ILE A 151 1.95 -3.19 -11.27
C ILE A 151 1.47 -3.20 -9.82
N ALA A 152 1.15 -2.03 -9.30
CA ALA A 152 0.60 -1.88 -7.96
C ALA A 152 -0.91 -1.66 -8.03
N ASP A 153 -1.71 -2.59 -7.53
CA ASP A 153 -3.14 -2.37 -7.36
C ASP A 153 -3.36 -1.47 -6.14
N TRP A 154 -3.65 -0.21 -6.43
CA TRP A 154 -3.86 0.82 -5.42
C TRP A 154 -5.31 1.31 -5.45
N ASN A 155 -6.08 0.90 -4.44
CA ASN A 155 -7.48 1.25 -4.33
C ASN A 155 -7.69 2.56 -3.58
N ALA A 156 -7.89 3.64 -4.31
CA ALA A 156 -8.14 4.97 -3.76
C ALA A 156 -9.61 5.20 -3.36
N ALA A 157 -10.53 4.36 -3.83
CA ALA A 157 -11.97 4.63 -3.74
C ALA A 157 -12.60 4.16 -2.41
N PHE A 158 -11.97 3.25 -1.69
CA PHE A 158 -12.59 2.61 -0.54
C PHE A 158 -11.85 2.93 0.76
N MET A 159 -12.40 3.89 1.51
CA MET A 159 -11.94 4.14 2.88
C MET A 159 -12.51 3.07 3.80
N GLY A 160 -11.65 2.36 4.52
CA GLY A 160 -12.09 1.37 5.50
C GLY A 160 -12.86 2.03 6.65
N ASN A 161 -14.01 1.47 6.99
CA ASN A 161 -14.78 1.91 8.16
C ASN A 161 -14.15 1.38 9.45
N LEU A 162 -12.93 1.83 9.72
CA LEU A 162 -12.17 1.53 10.93
C LEU A 162 -12.24 2.73 11.88
N PRO A 163 -12.35 2.55 13.19
CA PRO A 163 -12.37 3.68 14.14
C PRO A 163 -11.17 4.61 14.00
N SER A 164 -9.99 4.05 13.74
CA SER A 164 -8.75 4.78 13.48
C SER A 164 -8.52 5.11 12.00
N GLY A 165 -9.41 4.68 11.10
CA GLY A 165 -9.33 4.90 9.66
C GLY A 165 -9.57 6.34 9.23
N LEU A 166 -9.52 6.56 7.93
CA LEU A 166 -9.62 7.90 7.35
C LEU A 166 -11.07 8.39 7.21
N THR A 167 -12.05 7.50 7.28
CA THR A 167 -13.49 7.84 7.28
C THR A 167 -13.81 8.76 8.44
N TRP A 168 -14.53 9.84 8.18
CA TRP A 168 -14.86 10.86 9.17
C TRP A 168 -13.62 11.42 9.89
N PHE A 169 -12.56 11.68 9.14
CA PHE A 169 -11.27 12.05 9.72
C PHE A 169 -11.34 13.31 10.57
N ASP A 170 -12.05 14.33 10.11
CA ASP A 170 -12.27 15.60 10.79
C ASP A 170 -13.62 15.68 11.54
N GLY A 171 -14.35 14.57 11.61
CA GLY A 171 -15.71 14.51 12.18
C GLY A 171 -16.82 14.94 11.24
N THR A 172 -16.50 15.15 9.96
CA THR A 172 -17.46 15.46 8.89
C THR A 172 -17.32 14.47 7.75
N ASN A 173 -18.29 14.42 6.85
CA ASN A 173 -18.20 13.67 5.60
C ASN A 173 -17.84 14.57 4.41
N LEU A 174 -17.23 15.72 4.66
CA LEU A 174 -16.93 16.72 3.64
C LEU A 174 -16.03 16.18 2.52
N TYR A 175 -15.11 15.30 2.87
CA TYR A 175 -14.14 14.68 1.95
C TYR A 175 -14.57 13.30 1.47
N GLU A 176 -15.79 12.88 1.79
CA GLU A 176 -16.32 11.56 1.49
C GLU A 176 -17.54 11.67 0.59
N SER A 177 -17.57 10.90 -0.48
CA SER A 177 -18.79 10.71 -1.26
C SER A 177 -19.62 9.61 -0.61
N SER A 178 -20.94 9.82 -0.48
CA SER A 178 -21.85 8.80 0.01
C SER A 178 -21.86 7.54 -0.87
N ALA A 179 -21.45 7.67 -2.12
CA ALA A 179 -21.27 6.53 -3.04
C ALA A 179 -20.04 5.67 -2.70
N PHE A 180 -19.10 6.17 -1.90
CA PHE A 180 -17.86 5.48 -1.52
C PHE A 180 -17.78 5.13 -0.03
N CYS A 181 -18.71 5.61 0.80
CA CYS A 181 -18.89 5.11 2.15
C CYS A 181 -19.60 3.75 2.08
N LEU A 182 -18.82 2.69 1.96
CA LEU A 182 -19.37 1.34 2.03
C LEU A 182 -19.83 1.05 3.46
N THR A 183 -21.13 0.93 3.65
CA THR A 183 -21.65 0.11 4.74
C THR A 183 -21.24 -1.35 4.48
N PRO A 184 -21.01 -2.18 5.50
CA PRO A 184 -20.53 -3.55 5.34
C PRO A 184 -21.39 -4.44 4.41
N ASP A 185 -22.58 -4.01 4.07
CA ASP A 185 -23.57 -4.76 3.32
C ASP A 185 -23.86 -4.20 1.90
N ALA A 186 -23.12 -3.20 1.45
CA ALA A 186 -23.37 -2.63 0.13
C ALA A 186 -22.41 -3.23 -0.92
N ASP A 187 -22.87 -4.20 -1.66
CA ASP A 187 -22.32 -4.58 -2.96
C ASP A 187 -22.57 -3.42 -3.95
N VAL A 188 -21.71 -2.40 -3.91
CA VAL A 188 -21.77 -1.34 -4.91
C VAL A 188 -21.02 -1.83 -6.13
N ALA A 189 -21.76 -2.32 -7.12
CA ALA A 189 -21.26 -2.44 -8.47
C ALA A 189 -20.92 -1.02 -8.97
N VAL A 190 -19.64 -0.74 -9.16
CA VAL A 190 -19.19 0.44 -9.89
C VAL A 190 -19.52 0.15 -11.35
N SER A 191 -20.64 0.69 -11.85
CA SER A 191 -20.87 0.73 -13.29
C SER A 191 -19.93 1.78 -13.88
N SER A 192 -19.05 1.33 -14.74
CA SER A 192 -18.21 2.15 -15.62
C SER A 192 -18.99 3.14 -16.45
#